data_a348e55387dc4ac937c02f77fc1c6b5f
#
_entry.id   a348e55387dc4ac937c02f77fc1c6b5f
#
_cell.length_a   1.000
_cell.length_b   1.000
_cell.length_c   1.000
_cell.angle_alpha   90.00
_cell.angle_beta   90.00
_cell.angle_gamma   90.00
#
_symmetry.space_group_name_H-M   'P 1'
#
loop_
_entity.id
_entity.type
_entity.pdbx_description
1 polymer ?
#
loop_
_entity_poly.entity_id
_entity_poly.type
_entity_poly.pdbx_seq_one_letter_code
_entity_poly.pdbx_strand_id
1 'polypeptide(L)'
;HKLSEAQQHANDKSTFQKLQEEGFLALYRSYKALPKNKALIKYLSEEGVKAGMLKTEEYYMANNNREMPKAIEPLYFVTDEKMNSCDLTDKGTAWLANQVKDDQLFVLPDITTELSALEKEKEEKAIDEQTYIDKKDALMAHYGVQSERVHTLQQLLKAYTMFNKDDEYVVLNGEVKIVDEQTGRIMEGRRWSDCLHQAVEAKEHVKVEAATQTFATITLQNYFRMYHKLAGMTGTASTEAGELWDIYKLDVVEIPTNRPVIRKDMEDRVYKTAREKYAAVIDEVE
;
A
#
# COMPACT_ATOMS: atom_id res chain seq x y z
N HIS A 1 23.43 9.40 -12.88
CA HIS A 1 24.42 9.32 -13.94
C HIS A 1 23.87 9.88 -15.27
N LYS A 2 22.85 9.25 -15.90
CA LYS A 2 22.29 9.71 -17.20
C LYS A 2 21.75 11.14 -17.19
N LEU A 3 21.13 11.60 -16.11
CA LEU A 3 20.69 12.98 -15.97
C LEU A 3 21.86 13.96 -15.84
N SER A 4 22.94 13.55 -15.19
CA SER A 4 24.19 14.32 -15.12
C SER A 4 24.90 14.36 -16.47
N GLU A 5 24.92 13.26 -17.23
CA GLU A 5 25.43 13.23 -18.60
C GLU A 5 24.62 14.13 -19.54
N ALA A 6 23.27 14.14 -19.40
CA ALA A 6 22.42 15.04 -20.16
C ALA A 6 22.81 16.50 -19.99
N GLN A 7 23.15 16.94 -18.77
CA GLN A 7 23.63 18.31 -18.51
C GLN A 7 24.92 18.63 -19.23
N GLN A 8 25.83 17.65 -19.40
CA GLN A 8 27.10 17.83 -20.12
C GLN A 8 26.89 17.95 -21.64
N HIS A 9 25.84 17.38 -22.19
CA HIS A 9 25.48 17.39 -23.60
C HIS A 9 24.41 18.44 -23.97
N ALA A 10 24.25 19.47 -23.17
CA ALA A 10 23.22 20.53 -23.37
C ALA A 10 23.24 21.22 -24.72
N ASN A 11 24.37 21.20 -25.45
CA ASN A 11 24.52 21.81 -26.76
C ASN A 11 23.97 20.93 -27.92
N ASP A 12 23.80 19.64 -27.72
CA ASP A 12 23.16 18.71 -28.68
C ASP A 12 21.76 18.34 -28.18
N LYS A 13 20.76 19.04 -28.73
CA LYS A 13 19.36 18.90 -28.30
C LYS A 13 18.83 17.47 -28.42
N SER A 14 19.22 16.71 -29.43
CA SER A 14 18.71 15.35 -29.63
C SER A 14 19.31 14.37 -28.61
N THR A 15 20.61 14.44 -28.39
CA THR A 15 21.32 13.63 -27.39
C THR A 15 20.90 14.02 -25.97
N PHE A 16 20.75 15.33 -25.70
CA PHE A 16 20.26 15.83 -24.41
C PHE A 16 18.88 15.27 -24.08
N GLN A 17 17.91 15.38 -25.00
CA GLN A 17 16.55 14.92 -24.80
C GLN A 17 16.51 13.40 -24.59
N LYS A 18 17.23 12.62 -25.39
CA LYS A 18 17.30 11.16 -25.24
C LYS A 18 17.88 10.75 -23.87
N LEU A 19 19.00 11.33 -23.46
CA LEU A 19 19.62 11.06 -22.17
C LEU A 19 18.73 11.47 -21.00
N GLN A 20 17.97 12.56 -21.15
CA GLN A 20 17.02 13.02 -20.16
C GLN A 20 15.84 12.04 -20.02
N GLU A 21 15.25 11.59 -21.12
CA GLU A 21 14.17 10.60 -21.14
C GLU A 21 14.62 9.26 -20.52
N GLU A 22 15.79 8.75 -20.90
CA GLU A 22 16.37 7.55 -20.32
C GLU A 22 16.68 7.72 -18.81
N GLY A 23 17.14 8.91 -18.42
CA GLY A 23 17.42 9.23 -17.01
C GLY A 23 16.17 9.24 -16.15
N PHE A 24 15.09 9.86 -16.62
CA PHE A 24 13.81 9.87 -15.90
C PHE A 24 13.12 8.50 -15.89
N LEU A 25 13.27 7.70 -16.96
CA LEU A 25 12.80 6.32 -16.95
C LEU A 25 13.56 5.47 -15.92
N ALA A 26 14.89 5.62 -15.82
CA ALA A 26 15.67 4.94 -14.81
C ALA A 26 15.28 5.36 -13.38
N LEU A 27 14.99 6.66 -13.18
CA LEU A 27 14.50 7.19 -11.91
C LEU A 27 13.12 6.65 -11.55
N TYR A 28 12.20 6.61 -12.51
CA TYR A 28 10.87 6.01 -12.35
C TYR A 28 10.95 4.54 -11.97
N ARG A 29 11.79 3.75 -12.65
CA ARG A 29 12.07 2.35 -12.30
C ARG A 29 12.58 2.19 -10.87
N SER A 30 13.51 3.05 -10.46
CA SER A 30 14.04 3.04 -9.09
C SER A 30 12.96 3.34 -8.06
N TYR A 31 12.07 4.28 -8.37
CA TYR A 31 10.93 4.63 -7.52
C TYR A 31 9.91 3.47 -7.44
N LYS A 32 9.60 2.82 -8.55
CA LYS A 32 8.69 1.64 -8.57
C LYS A 32 9.28 0.43 -7.84
N ALA A 33 10.61 0.30 -7.77
CA ALA A 33 11.25 -0.77 -7.02
C ALA A 33 11.32 -0.47 -5.52
N LEU A 34 11.89 0.67 -5.13
CA LEU A 34 12.17 1.02 -3.73
C LEU A 34 11.81 2.48 -3.42
N PRO A 35 10.51 2.80 -3.31
CA PRO A 35 10.04 4.19 -3.14
C PRO A 35 10.54 4.83 -1.85
N LYS A 36 10.70 4.07 -0.77
CA LYS A 36 11.16 4.55 0.56
C LYS A 36 12.69 4.65 0.70
N ASN A 37 13.47 4.49 -0.39
CA ASN A 37 14.92 4.63 -0.32
C ASN A 37 15.31 6.08 -0.01
N LYS A 38 16.04 6.32 1.10
CA LYS A 38 16.41 7.66 1.58
C LYS A 38 17.19 8.49 0.56
N ALA A 39 18.11 7.86 -0.19
CA ALA A 39 18.86 8.54 -1.24
C ALA A 39 17.97 8.95 -2.43
N LEU A 40 17.02 8.08 -2.81
CA LEU A 40 16.04 8.36 -3.85
C LEU A 40 15.11 9.51 -3.44
N ILE A 41 14.58 9.49 -2.21
CA ILE A 41 13.70 10.54 -1.68
C ILE A 41 14.43 11.88 -1.68
N LYS A 42 15.70 11.91 -1.21
CA LYS A 42 16.52 13.11 -1.23
C LYS A 42 16.71 13.66 -2.65
N TYR A 43 16.97 12.79 -3.62
CA TYR A 43 17.13 13.20 -5.02
C TYR A 43 15.81 13.67 -5.64
N LEU A 44 14.68 13.05 -5.31
CA LEU A 44 13.35 13.48 -5.76
C LEU A 44 12.92 14.84 -5.18
N SER A 45 13.55 15.30 -4.10
CA SER A 45 13.29 16.64 -3.52
C SER A 45 14.03 17.78 -4.25
N GLU A 46 14.96 17.45 -5.16
CA GLU A 46 15.62 18.46 -5.99
C GLU A 46 14.65 19.06 -7.01
N GLU A 47 14.84 20.34 -7.31
CA GLU A 47 13.94 21.10 -8.20
C GLU A 47 13.85 20.46 -9.59
N GLY A 48 12.63 20.23 -10.08
CA GLY A 48 12.34 19.66 -11.39
C GLY A 48 12.48 18.16 -11.52
N VAL A 49 13.19 17.47 -10.61
CA VAL A 49 13.43 16.02 -10.69
C VAL A 49 12.14 15.22 -10.53
N LYS A 50 11.36 15.52 -9.49
CA LYS A 50 10.06 14.87 -9.26
C LYS A 50 9.07 15.12 -10.39
N ALA A 51 9.02 16.35 -10.90
CA ALA A 51 8.14 16.71 -12.01
C ALA A 51 8.50 15.96 -13.31
N GLY A 52 9.79 15.78 -13.60
CA GLY A 52 10.27 14.98 -14.73
C GLY A 52 9.91 13.51 -14.61
N MET A 53 10.06 12.93 -13.42
CA MET A 53 9.65 11.55 -13.14
C MET A 53 8.14 11.35 -13.31
N LEU A 54 7.30 12.27 -12.80
CA LEU A 54 5.83 12.18 -12.91
C LEU A 54 5.39 12.29 -14.38
N LYS A 55 6.01 13.13 -15.22
CA LYS A 55 5.73 13.16 -16.66
C LYS A 55 6.05 11.82 -17.33
N THR A 56 7.11 11.18 -16.91
CA THR A 56 7.46 9.83 -17.41
C THR A 56 6.41 8.81 -16.98
N GLU A 57 5.94 8.87 -15.73
CA GLU A 57 4.85 8.02 -15.25
C GLU A 57 3.57 8.24 -16.09
N GLU A 58 3.15 9.49 -16.29
CA GLU A 58 1.98 9.85 -17.11
C GLU A 58 2.08 9.28 -18.54
N TYR A 59 3.26 9.37 -19.15
CA TYR A 59 3.49 8.80 -20.48
C TYR A 59 3.24 7.29 -20.52
N TYR A 60 3.78 6.54 -19.57
CA TYR A 60 3.61 5.07 -19.52
C TYR A 60 2.22 4.64 -19.03
N MET A 61 1.51 5.48 -18.27
CA MET A 61 0.11 5.25 -17.87
C MET A 61 -0.90 5.63 -18.95
N ALA A 62 -0.50 6.40 -19.96
CA ALA A 62 -1.38 6.77 -21.06
C ALA A 62 -1.91 5.54 -21.81
N ASN A 63 -3.02 5.70 -22.51
CA ASN A 63 -3.63 4.64 -23.34
C ASN A 63 -3.89 3.33 -22.57
N ASN A 64 -4.52 3.43 -21.38
CA ASN A 64 -4.84 2.29 -20.52
C ASN A 64 -3.59 1.45 -20.14
N ASN A 65 -2.50 2.09 -19.78
CA ASN A 65 -1.25 1.46 -19.33
C ASN A 65 -0.59 0.54 -20.39
N ARG A 66 -0.86 0.74 -21.66
CA ARG A 66 -0.36 -0.13 -22.75
C ARG A 66 1.17 -0.21 -22.79
N GLU A 67 1.84 0.88 -22.47
CA GLU A 67 3.31 0.98 -22.48
C GLU A 67 3.95 0.63 -21.13
N MET A 68 3.15 0.50 -20.06
CA MET A 68 3.64 0.22 -18.71
C MET A 68 4.48 -1.07 -18.63
N PRO A 69 4.12 -2.19 -19.30
CA PRO A 69 4.95 -3.39 -19.29
C PRO A 69 6.40 -3.13 -19.74
N LYS A 70 6.62 -2.26 -20.71
CA LYS A 70 7.97 -1.90 -21.18
C LYS A 70 8.76 -1.10 -20.13
N ALA A 71 8.07 -0.27 -19.34
CA ALA A 71 8.71 0.50 -18.28
C ALA A 71 9.22 -0.43 -17.17
N ILE A 72 8.43 -1.42 -16.76
CA ILE A 72 8.72 -2.33 -15.63
C ILE A 72 9.49 -3.60 -16.02
N GLU A 73 9.61 -3.92 -17.31
CA GLU A 73 10.28 -5.14 -17.80
C GLU A 73 11.65 -5.44 -17.14
N PRO A 74 12.54 -4.46 -16.91
CA PRO A 74 13.82 -4.74 -16.27
C PRO A 74 13.75 -5.06 -14.79
N LEU A 75 12.62 -4.77 -14.13
CA LEU A 75 12.44 -4.95 -12.69
C LEU A 75 12.11 -6.40 -12.35
N TYR A 76 12.51 -6.84 -11.17
CA TYR A 76 12.15 -8.14 -10.62
C TYR A 76 10.86 -8.08 -9.79
N PHE A 77 10.55 -6.93 -9.22
CA PHE A 77 9.33 -6.66 -8.50
C PHE A 77 8.95 -5.18 -8.64
N VAL A 78 7.69 -4.87 -8.38
CA VAL A 78 7.11 -3.52 -8.42
C VAL A 78 6.37 -3.25 -7.13
N THR A 79 6.64 -2.09 -6.54
CA THR A 79 5.98 -1.64 -5.32
C THR A 79 4.93 -0.58 -5.66
N ASP A 80 3.74 -0.70 -5.09
CA ASP A 80 2.69 0.31 -5.15
C ASP A 80 2.37 0.82 -3.73
N GLU A 81 2.82 2.04 -3.43
CA GLU A 81 2.58 2.66 -2.11
C GLU A 81 1.10 2.95 -1.86
N LYS A 82 0.33 3.28 -2.91
CA LYS A 82 -1.11 3.60 -2.77
C LYS A 82 -1.93 2.35 -2.42
N MET A 83 -1.62 1.25 -3.08
CA MET A 83 -2.26 -0.05 -2.84
C MET A 83 -1.61 -0.82 -1.70
N ASN A 84 -0.50 -0.30 -1.16
CA ASN A 84 0.32 -0.96 -0.13
C ASN A 84 0.66 -2.41 -0.52
N SER A 85 1.04 -2.61 -1.78
CA SER A 85 1.38 -3.91 -2.36
C SER A 85 2.80 -3.94 -2.93
N CYS A 86 3.36 -5.14 -3.01
CA CYS A 86 4.61 -5.42 -3.69
C CYS A 86 4.47 -6.73 -4.44
N ASP A 87 4.53 -6.66 -5.78
CA ASP A 87 4.27 -7.78 -6.65
C ASP A 87 5.50 -8.14 -7.48
N LEU A 88 5.73 -9.45 -7.70
CA LEU A 88 6.75 -9.91 -8.62
C LEU A 88 6.35 -9.60 -10.06
N THR A 89 7.34 -9.26 -10.88
CA THR A 89 7.21 -9.28 -12.33
C THR A 89 7.45 -10.68 -12.88
N ASP A 90 7.13 -10.93 -14.16
CA ASP A 90 7.44 -12.19 -14.82
C ASP A 90 8.93 -12.52 -14.73
N LYS A 91 9.79 -11.51 -14.86
CA LYS A 91 11.24 -11.64 -14.68
C LYS A 91 11.62 -12.05 -13.26
N GLY A 92 10.95 -11.48 -12.26
CA GLY A 92 11.17 -11.82 -10.86
C GLY A 92 10.76 -13.26 -10.55
N THR A 93 9.60 -13.67 -11.03
CA THR A 93 9.10 -15.04 -10.91
C THR A 93 10.06 -16.05 -11.57
N ALA A 94 10.47 -15.79 -12.80
CA ALA A 94 11.42 -16.65 -13.51
C ALA A 94 12.78 -16.73 -12.80
N TRP A 95 13.28 -15.62 -12.27
CA TRP A 95 14.54 -15.61 -11.52
C TRP A 95 14.44 -16.45 -10.25
N LEU A 96 13.34 -16.31 -9.48
CA LEU A 96 13.13 -17.10 -8.26
C LEU A 96 12.97 -18.58 -8.58
N ALA A 97 12.19 -18.95 -9.59
CA ALA A 97 12.02 -20.32 -10.04
C ALA A 97 13.37 -20.97 -10.37
N ASN A 98 14.26 -20.26 -11.07
CA ASN A 98 15.60 -20.71 -11.36
C ASN A 98 16.46 -20.91 -10.11
N GLN A 99 16.34 -20.01 -9.10
CA GLN A 99 17.12 -20.14 -7.85
C GLN A 99 16.68 -21.38 -7.03
N VAL A 100 15.39 -21.64 -6.99
CA VAL A 100 14.82 -22.77 -6.23
C VAL A 100 14.83 -24.07 -7.02
N LYS A 101 15.06 -24.00 -8.33
CA LYS A 101 14.99 -25.13 -9.29
C LYS A 101 13.60 -25.80 -9.30
N ASP A 102 12.56 -24.99 -9.15
CA ASP A 102 11.16 -25.42 -9.19
C ASP A 102 10.35 -24.34 -9.93
N ASP A 103 10.05 -24.60 -11.19
CA ASP A 103 9.35 -23.66 -12.06
C ASP A 103 7.87 -23.46 -11.67
N GLN A 104 7.31 -24.37 -10.88
CA GLN A 104 5.91 -24.33 -10.43
C GLN A 104 5.74 -23.73 -9.03
N LEU A 105 6.84 -23.42 -8.32
CA LEU A 105 6.80 -23.07 -6.90
C LEU A 105 5.91 -21.85 -6.58
N PHE A 106 5.88 -20.87 -7.49
CA PHE A 106 5.13 -19.61 -7.34
C PHE A 106 4.08 -19.41 -8.44
N VAL A 107 3.72 -20.46 -9.16
CA VAL A 107 2.68 -20.41 -10.19
C VAL A 107 1.37 -20.90 -9.58
N LEU A 108 0.34 -20.05 -9.64
CA LEU A 108 -1.01 -20.46 -9.24
C LEU A 108 -1.65 -21.29 -10.36
N PRO A 109 -2.16 -22.50 -10.06
CA PRO A 109 -2.93 -23.25 -11.04
C PRO A 109 -4.16 -22.45 -11.49
N ASP A 110 -4.53 -22.55 -12.76
CA ASP A 110 -5.82 -22.04 -13.22
C ASP A 110 -6.96 -22.96 -12.79
N ILE A 111 -7.39 -22.77 -11.54
CA ILE A 111 -8.39 -23.59 -10.89
C ILE A 111 -9.73 -23.60 -11.65
N THR A 112 -10.07 -22.47 -12.32
CA THR A 112 -11.32 -22.37 -13.07
C THR A 112 -11.31 -23.28 -14.30
N THR A 113 -10.25 -23.26 -15.06
CA THR A 113 -10.08 -24.11 -16.24
C THR A 113 -9.97 -25.57 -15.84
N GLU A 114 -9.20 -25.92 -14.81
CA GLU A 114 -9.02 -27.29 -14.36
C GLU A 114 -10.30 -27.87 -13.74
N LEU A 115 -11.07 -27.09 -12.95
CA LEU A 115 -12.38 -27.53 -12.45
C LEU A 115 -13.38 -27.74 -13.58
N SER A 116 -13.43 -26.83 -14.54
CA SER A 116 -14.32 -26.98 -15.71
C SER A 116 -13.98 -28.21 -16.53
N ALA A 117 -12.70 -28.56 -16.65
CA ALA A 117 -12.27 -29.79 -17.33
C ALA A 117 -12.70 -31.05 -16.55
N LEU A 118 -12.55 -31.04 -15.22
CA LEU A 118 -13.01 -32.15 -14.37
C LEU A 118 -14.54 -32.31 -14.40
N GLU A 119 -15.30 -31.22 -14.44
CA GLU A 119 -16.76 -31.25 -14.56
C GLU A 119 -17.18 -31.87 -15.90
N LYS A 120 -16.52 -31.54 -16.99
CA LYS A 120 -16.78 -32.16 -18.32
C LYS A 120 -16.45 -33.65 -18.32
N GLU A 121 -15.31 -34.06 -17.75
CA GLU A 121 -14.94 -35.48 -17.62
C GLU A 121 -16.02 -36.26 -16.86
N LYS A 122 -16.63 -35.68 -15.83
CA LYS A 122 -17.73 -36.27 -15.06
C LYS A 122 -19.01 -36.33 -15.91
N GLU A 123 -19.40 -35.27 -16.61
CA GLU A 123 -20.60 -35.23 -17.45
C GLU A 123 -20.53 -36.26 -18.59
N GLU A 124 -19.35 -36.40 -19.20
CA GLU A 124 -19.07 -37.39 -20.26
C GLU A 124 -18.96 -38.81 -19.71
N LYS A 125 -19.12 -39.00 -18.40
CA LYS A 125 -18.96 -40.31 -17.70
C LYS A 125 -17.59 -40.96 -17.92
N ALA A 126 -16.57 -40.14 -18.16
CA ALA A 126 -15.19 -40.60 -18.29
C ALA A 126 -14.60 -40.98 -16.91
N ILE A 127 -15.11 -40.37 -15.83
CA ILE A 127 -14.75 -40.65 -14.46
C ILE A 127 -16.00 -40.92 -13.58
N ASP A 128 -15.85 -41.72 -12.54
CA ASP A 128 -16.88 -41.92 -11.54
C ASP A 128 -16.92 -40.82 -10.49
N GLU A 129 -17.99 -40.77 -9.68
CA GLU A 129 -18.21 -39.72 -8.68
C GLU A 129 -17.08 -39.67 -7.65
N GLN A 130 -16.58 -40.83 -7.21
CA GLN A 130 -15.52 -40.86 -6.20
C GLN A 130 -14.19 -40.31 -6.76
N THR A 131 -13.83 -40.71 -7.98
CA THR A 131 -12.63 -40.20 -8.68
C THR A 131 -12.73 -38.69 -8.92
N TYR A 132 -13.93 -38.17 -9.24
CA TYR A 132 -14.14 -36.71 -9.37
C TYR A 132 -13.88 -35.98 -8.07
N ILE A 133 -14.44 -36.46 -6.94
CA ILE A 133 -14.24 -35.89 -5.60
C ILE A 133 -12.77 -35.90 -5.24
N ASP A 134 -12.08 -37.02 -5.40
CA ASP A 134 -10.67 -37.20 -5.05
C ASP A 134 -9.78 -36.28 -5.87
N LYS A 135 -10.01 -36.15 -7.18
CA LYS A 135 -9.27 -35.22 -8.07
C LYS A 135 -9.54 -33.75 -7.71
N LYS A 136 -10.79 -33.40 -7.41
CA LYS A 136 -11.18 -32.06 -6.99
C LYS A 136 -10.50 -31.67 -5.68
N ASP A 137 -10.53 -32.55 -4.67
CA ASP A 137 -9.90 -32.30 -3.37
C ASP A 137 -8.39 -32.18 -3.50
N ALA A 138 -7.74 -32.99 -4.33
CA ALA A 138 -6.32 -32.89 -4.63
C ALA A 138 -5.96 -31.56 -5.32
N LEU A 139 -6.77 -31.12 -6.29
CA LEU A 139 -6.60 -29.84 -6.96
C LEU A 139 -6.74 -28.66 -5.98
N MET A 140 -7.78 -28.70 -5.14
CA MET A 140 -8.02 -27.66 -4.13
C MET A 140 -6.89 -27.61 -3.09
N ALA A 141 -6.41 -28.76 -2.64
CA ALA A 141 -5.28 -28.84 -1.72
C ALA A 141 -3.99 -28.28 -2.35
N HIS A 142 -3.71 -28.65 -3.60
CA HIS A 142 -2.56 -28.11 -4.34
C HIS A 142 -2.66 -26.59 -4.52
N TYR A 143 -3.83 -26.07 -4.94
CA TYR A 143 -4.07 -24.65 -5.05
C TYR A 143 -3.87 -23.92 -3.72
N GLY A 144 -4.38 -24.48 -2.62
CA GLY A 144 -4.22 -23.90 -1.28
C GLY A 144 -2.75 -23.74 -0.90
N VAL A 145 -1.93 -24.76 -1.11
CA VAL A 145 -0.48 -24.71 -0.82
C VAL A 145 0.23 -23.69 -1.69
N GLN A 146 -0.07 -23.61 -2.99
CA GLN A 146 0.55 -22.66 -3.89
C GLN A 146 0.12 -21.21 -3.58
N SER A 147 -1.16 -21.01 -3.29
CA SER A 147 -1.71 -19.71 -2.88
C SER A 147 -1.04 -19.18 -1.61
N GLU A 148 -0.86 -20.06 -0.60
CA GLU A 148 -0.16 -19.68 0.64
C GLU A 148 1.30 -19.32 0.39
N ARG A 149 2.01 -20.03 -0.49
CA ARG A 149 3.39 -19.71 -0.86
C ARG A 149 3.51 -18.37 -1.56
N VAL A 150 2.66 -18.10 -2.55
CA VAL A 150 2.63 -16.81 -3.26
C VAL A 150 2.34 -15.67 -2.29
N HIS A 151 1.34 -15.85 -1.42
CA HIS A 151 1.00 -14.88 -0.39
C HIS A 151 2.17 -14.63 0.58
N THR A 152 2.81 -15.67 1.07
CA THR A 152 3.98 -15.55 1.96
C THR A 152 5.11 -14.78 1.28
N LEU A 153 5.38 -15.05 0.01
CA LEU A 153 6.39 -14.33 -0.76
C LEU A 153 6.05 -12.85 -0.90
N GLN A 154 4.78 -12.51 -1.20
CA GLN A 154 4.33 -11.13 -1.27
C GLN A 154 4.51 -10.40 0.06
N GLN A 155 4.18 -11.04 1.19
CA GLN A 155 4.38 -10.45 2.52
C GLN A 155 5.87 -10.25 2.84
N LEU A 156 6.73 -11.18 2.46
CA LEU A 156 8.18 -11.03 2.61
C LEU A 156 8.71 -9.87 1.76
N LEU A 157 8.34 -9.80 0.49
CA LEU A 157 8.72 -8.68 -0.38
C LEU A 157 8.26 -7.34 0.21
N LYS A 158 7.03 -7.28 0.69
CA LYS A 158 6.47 -6.10 1.35
C LYS A 158 7.26 -5.73 2.60
N ALA A 159 7.59 -6.69 3.45
CA ALA A 159 8.41 -6.47 4.66
C ALA A 159 9.79 -5.89 4.33
N TYR A 160 10.44 -6.39 3.26
CA TYR A 160 11.77 -5.93 2.86
C TYR A 160 11.77 -4.59 2.12
N THR A 161 10.69 -4.22 1.42
CA THR A 161 10.65 -3.04 0.55
C THR A 161 9.96 -1.84 1.19
N MET A 162 8.98 -2.06 2.06
CA MET A 162 8.08 -1.02 2.56
C MET A 162 8.15 -0.81 4.07
N PHE A 163 8.75 -1.71 4.82
CA PHE A 163 8.84 -1.63 6.28
C PHE A 163 10.29 -1.50 6.70
N ASN A 164 10.65 -0.37 7.29
CA ASN A 164 12.00 -0.06 7.73
C ASN A 164 12.07 -0.10 9.26
N LYS A 165 13.17 -0.66 9.76
CA LYS A 165 13.47 -0.61 11.19
C LYS A 165 13.70 0.84 11.62
N ASP A 166 13.24 1.18 12.80
CA ASP A 166 13.32 2.50 13.43
C ASP A 166 12.42 3.58 12.78
N ASP A 167 11.60 3.18 11.78
CA ASP A 167 10.54 3.99 11.19
C ASP A 167 9.17 3.36 11.51
N GLU A 168 8.81 2.23 10.87
CA GLU A 168 7.52 1.54 11.08
C GLU A 168 7.53 0.57 12.26
N TYR A 169 8.70 0.12 12.72
CA TYR A 169 8.86 -0.80 13.84
C TYR A 169 10.23 -0.70 14.50
N VAL A 170 10.30 -1.21 15.72
CA VAL A 170 11.56 -1.42 16.45
C VAL A 170 11.68 -2.89 16.89
N VAL A 171 12.90 -3.34 17.15
CA VAL A 171 13.16 -4.66 17.73
C VAL A 171 13.61 -4.46 19.17
N LEU A 172 12.78 -4.92 20.11
CA LEU A 172 13.04 -4.83 21.55
C LEU A 172 12.89 -6.20 22.19
N ASN A 173 13.86 -6.60 22.98
CA ASN A 173 13.88 -7.88 23.70
C ASN A 173 13.66 -9.12 22.80
N GLY A 174 14.09 -9.04 21.54
CA GLY A 174 13.91 -10.13 20.56
C GLY A 174 12.50 -10.20 19.95
N GLU A 175 11.68 -9.15 20.10
CA GLU A 175 10.35 -9.03 19.53
C GLU A 175 10.25 -7.79 18.62
N VAL A 176 9.47 -7.91 17.55
CA VAL A 176 9.10 -6.77 16.70
C VAL A 176 7.94 -6.02 17.34
N LYS A 177 8.12 -4.72 17.54
CA LYS A 177 7.09 -3.80 18.08
C LYS A 177 6.75 -2.75 17.03
N ILE A 178 5.47 -2.57 16.74
CA ILE A 178 4.99 -1.56 15.80
C ILE A 178 5.18 -0.16 16.40
N VAL A 179 5.63 0.78 15.59
CA VAL A 179 5.71 2.20 15.93
C VAL A 179 4.61 2.94 15.19
N ASP A 180 3.88 3.78 15.88
CA ASP A 180 2.89 4.68 15.28
C ASP A 180 3.61 5.80 14.54
N GLU A 181 3.42 5.88 13.22
CA GLU A 181 4.06 6.87 12.34
C GLU A 181 3.76 8.33 12.75
N GLN A 182 2.59 8.59 13.32
CA GLN A 182 2.18 9.95 13.68
C GLN A 182 2.72 10.39 15.05
N THR A 183 2.74 9.49 16.03
CA THR A 183 3.10 9.82 17.41
C THR A 183 4.48 9.31 17.81
N GLY A 184 5.09 8.42 17.02
CA GLY A 184 6.36 7.76 17.34
C GLY A 184 6.26 6.81 18.55
N ARG A 185 5.06 6.47 19.00
CA ARG A 185 4.85 5.60 20.18
C ARG A 185 4.84 4.13 19.77
N ILE A 186 5.40 3.30 20.64
CA ILE A 186 5.34 1.85 20.48
C ILE A 186 3.91 1.39 20.80
N MET A 187 3.34 0.62 19.87
CA MET A 187 2.00 0.04 20.00
C MET A 187 2.09 -1.36 20.61
N GLU A 188 2.06 -1.41 21.96
CA GLU A 188 2.15 -2.68 22.65
C GLU A 188 0.99 -3.62 22.30
N GLY A 189 1.31 -4.91 22.09
CA GLY A 189 0.35 -5.96 21.79
C GLY A 189 -0.29 -5.91 20.40
N ARG A 190 0.03 -4.90 19.57
CA ARG A 190 -0.43 -4.84 18.18
C ARG A 190 0.50 -5.62 17.25
N ARG A 191 -0.12 -6.29 16.28
CA ARG A 191 0.58 -7.02 15.21
C ARG A 191 -0.07 -6.69 13.87
N TRP A 192 0.71 -6.64 12.81
CA TRP A 192 0.14 -6.56 11.46
C TRP A 192 -0.56 -7.87 11.11
N SER A 193 -1.64 -7.76 10.37
CA SER A 193 -2.43 -8.89 9.85
C SER A 193 -1.72 -9.59 8.66
N ASP A 194 -2.36 -10.62 8.16
CA ASP A 194 -2.04 -11.30 6.90
C ASP A 194 -0.60 -11.80 6.80
N CYS A 195 -0.04 -12.33 7.89
CA CYS A 195 1.33 -12.83 7.99
C CYS A 195 2.44 -11.77 7.78
N LEU A 196 2.09 -10.48 7.66
CA LEU A 196 3.09 -9.42 7.49
C LEU A 196 3.98 -9.29 8.72
N HIS A 197 3.43 -9.41 9.94
CA HIS A 197 4.20 -9.34 11.16
C HIS A 197 5.25 -10.46 11.22
N GLN A 198 4.84 -11.69 10.89
CA GLN A 198 5.74 -12.83 10.78
C GLN A 198 6.82 -12.64 9.71
N ALA A 199 6.47 -11.99 8.58
CA ALA A 199 7.45 -11.66 7.55
C ALA A 199 8.50 -10.65 8.04
N VAL A 200 8.10 -9.67 8.86
CA VAL A 200 9.04 -8.72 9.48
C VAL A 200 9.88 -9.41 10.56
N GLU A 201 9.28 -10.29 11.38
CA GLU A 201 10.01 -11.11 12.36
C GLU A 201 11.09 -11.97 11.67
N ALA A 202 10.74 -12.61 10.55
CA ALA A 202 11.69 -13.39 9.74
C ALA A 202 12.81 -12.51 9.15
N LYS A 203 12.48 -11.31 8.65
CA LYS A 203 13.43 -10.32 8.15
C LYS A 203 14.45 -9.92 9.21
N GLU A 204 14.01 -9.70 10.44
CA GLU A 204 14.87 -9.29 11.56
C GLU A 204 15.54 -10.48 12.27
N HIS A 205 15.34 -11.69 11.78
CA HIS A 205 15.91 -12.92 12.37
C HIS A 205 15.54 -13.12 13.86
N VAL A 206 14.37 -12.64 14.25
CA VAL A 206 13.81 -12.92 15.58
C VAL A 206 12.89 -14.12 15.52
N LYS A 207 12.42 -14.59 16.67
CA LYS A 207 11.48 -15.71 16.74
C LYS A 207 10.17 -15.33 16.02
N VAL A 208 9.81 -16.13 15.03
CA VAL A 208 8.50 -15.98 14.34
C VAL A 208 7.41 -16.56 15.23
N GLU A 209 6.46 -15.75 15.63
CA GLU A 209 5.36 -16.18 16.47
C GLU A 209 4.14 -16.60 15.65
N ALA A 210 3.28 -17.44 16.26
CA ALA A 210 2.05 -17.86 15.63
C ALA A 210 1.14 -16.67 15.30
N ALA A 211 0.32 -16.82 14.26
CA ALA A 211 -0.69 -15.83 13.91
C ALA A 211 -1.71 -15.68 15.06
N THR A 212 -2.09 -14.44 15.36
CA THR A 212 -3.16 -14.17 16.32
C THR A 212 -4.51 -14.48 15.68
N GLN A 213 -5.34 -15.20 16.40
CA GLN A 213 -6.71 -15.48 15.97
C GLN A 213 -7.66 -14.46 16.60
N THR A 214 -8.47 -13.80 15.77
CA THR A 214 -9.53 -12.92 16.26
C THR A 214 -10.70 -13.78 16.77
N PHE A 215 -10.96 -13.73 18.06
CA PHE A 215 -12.08 -14.48 18.66
C PHE A 215 -13.44 -13.82 18.40
N ALA A 216 -13.47 -12.48 18.42
CA ALA A 216 -14.70 -11.73 18.21
C ALA A 216 -14.37 -10.30 17.74
N THR A 217 -15.30 -9.71 17.02
CA THR A 217 -15.27 -8.29 16.62
C THR A 217 -16.50 -7.58 17.14
N ILE A 218 -16.35 -6.30 17.46
CA ILE A 218 -17.44 -5.43 17.85
C ILE A 218 -17.32 -4.09 17.13
N THR A 219 -18.42 -3.50 16.69
CA THR A 219 -18.42 -2.14 16.15
C THR A 219 -18.20 -1.11 17.26
N LEU A 220 -17.63 0.06 16.93
CA LEU A 220 -17.45 1.15 17.90
C LEU A 220 -18.77 1.55 18.55
N GLN A 221 -19.85 1.63 17.77
CA GLN A 221 -21.18 1.97 18.30
C GLN A 221 -21.64 0.98 19.38
N ASN A 222 -21.52 -0.32 19.10
CA ASN A 222 -21.91 -1.33 20.07
C ASN A 222 -20.99 -1.36 21.28
N TYR A 223 -19.69 -1.13 21.08
CA TYR A 223 -18.73 -1.04 22.19
C TYR A 223 -19.08 0.10 23.15
N PHE A 224 -19.32 1.32 22.66
CA PHE A 224 -19.67 2.44 23.50
C PHE A 224 -21.06 2.31 24.15
N ARG A 225 -21.99 1.62 23.49
CA ARG A 225 -23.32 1.32 24.08
C ARG A 225 -23.27 0.38 25.27
N MET A 226 -22.15 -0.30 25.52
CA MET A 226 -21.97 -1.15 26.71
C MET A 226 -21.76 -0.34 28.01
N TYR A 227 -21.41 0.94 27.89
CA TYR A 227 -21.18 1.78 29.08
C TYR A 227 -22.48 2.36 29.61
N HIS A 228 -22.70 2.26 30.91
CA HIS A 228 -23.88 2.84 31.59
C HIS A 228 -23.82 4.36 31.67
N LYS A 229 -22.61 4.94 31.69
CA LYS A 229 -22.38 6.37 31.64
C LYS A 229 -21.45 6.66 30.46
N LEU A 230 -21.97 7.39 29.51
CA LEU A 230 -21.25 7.82 28.30
C LEU A 230 -21.40 9.32 28.16
N ALA A 231 -20.31 10.02 27.95
CA ALA A 231 -20.27 11.44 27.65
C ALA A 231 -19.08 11.75 26.75
N GLY A 232 -19.19 12.81 25.97
CA GLY A 232 -18.13 13.27 25.09
C GLY A 232 -18.12 14.78 24.97
N MET A 233 -17.06 15.34 24.43
CA MET A 233 -16.94 16.77 24.13
C MET A 233 -16.43 16.94 22.71
N THR A 234 -17.08 17.80 21.96
CA THR A 234 -16.69 18.15 20.58
C THR A 234 -17.16 19.56 20.25
N GLY A 235 -16.48 20.20 19.31
CA GLY A 235 -16.91 21.52 18.80
C GLY A 235 -18.02 21.46 17.75
N THR A 236 -18.46 20.28 17.30
CA THR A 236 -19.37 20.10 16.15
C THR A 236 -20.57 19.20 16.45
N ALA A 237 -20.87 18.90 17.73
CA ALA A 237 -21.94 17.97 18.09
C ALA A 237 -23.35 18.45 17.75
N SER A 238 -23.58 19.76 17.67
CA SER A 238 -24.88 20.35 17.44
C SER A 238 -25.52 19.91 16.14
N THR A 239 -24.73 19.81 15.07
CA THR A 239 -25.19 19.34 13.75
C THR A 239 -25.53 17.85 13.72
N GLU A 240 -24.92 17.06 14.59
CA GLU A 240 -25.05 15.60 14.67
C GLU A 240 -25.88 15.13 15.86
N ALA A 241 -26.64 16.06 16.49
CA ALA A 241 -27.42 15.77 17.69
C ALA A 241 -28.44 14.63 17.48
N GLY A 242 -29.07 14.57 16.30
CA GLY A 242 -30.00 13.48 15.93
C GLY A 242 -29.32 12.11 15.90
N GLU A 243 -28.15 12.00 15.30
CA GLU A 243 -27.38 10.75 15.24
C GLU A 243 -26.91 10.29 16.63
N LEU A 244 -26.41 11.22 17.45
CA LEU A 244 -26.00 10.94 18.81
C LEU A 244 -27.16 10.43 19.67
N TRP A 245 -28.35 10.99 19.49
CA TRP A 245 -29.55 10.50 20.16
C TRP A 245 -29.98 9.13 19.63
N ASP A 246 -30.00 8.92 18.32
CA ASP A 246 -30.48 7.65 17.72
C ASP A 246 -29.59 6.48 18.12
N ILE A 247 -28.27 6.66 18.10
CA ILE A 247 -27.30 5.57 18.38
C ILE A 247 -27.08 5.37 19.86
N TYR A 248 -26.85 6.45 20.62
CA TYR A 248 -26.35 6.39 22.01
C TYR A 248 -27.33 6.89 23.05
N LYS A 249 -28.45 7.48 22.64
CA LYS A 249 -29.42 8.17 23.52
C LYS A 249 -28.77 9.30 24.32
N LEU A 250 -27.82 10.01 23.71
CA LEU A 250 -27.15 11.17 24.30
C LEU A 250 -27.77 12.47 23.81
N ASP A 251 -28.09 13.37 24.76
CA ASP A 251 -28.45 14.74 24.48
C ASP A 251 -27.21 15.60 24.24
N VAL A 252 -27.33 16.56 23.35
CA VAL A 252 -26.30 17.57 23.09
C VAL A 252 -26.60 18.83 23.86
N VAL A 253 -25.67 19.23 24.70
CA VAL A 253 -25.74 20.47 25.49
C VAL A 253 -24.68 21.43 24.99
N GLU A 254 -25.10 22.57 24.49
CA GLU A 254 -24.18 23.63 24.06
C GLU A 254 -23.71 24.43 25.28
N ILE A 255 -22.42 24.42 25.53
CA ILE A 255 -21.81 25.21 26.61
C ILE A 255 -21.38 26.56 26.00
N PRO A 256 -21.93 27.67 26.50
CA PRO A 256 -21.58 28.98 25.97
C PRO A 256 -20.11 29.30 26.24
N THR A 257 -19.50 30.08 25.35
CA THR A 257 -18.11 30.51 25.47
C THR A 257 -17.93 31.39 26.72
N ASN A 258 -16.80 31.22 27.42
CA ASN A 258 -16.47 32.04 28.61
C ASN A 258 -16.27 33.54 28.26
N ARG A 259 -15.80 33.82 27.05
CA ARG A 259 -15.61 35.19 26.53
C ARG A 259 -16.41 35.32 25.23
N PRO A 260 -16.85 36.56 24.88
CA PRO A 260 -17.50 36.80 23.59
C PRO A 260 -16.60 36.33 22.41
N VAL A 261 -17.22 35.71 21.44
CA VAL A 261 -16.53 35.29 20.21
C VAL A 261 -16.20 36.56 19.41
N ILE A 262 -14.91 36.83 19.24
CA ILE A 262 -14.42 37.97 18.45
C ILE A 262 -14.04 37.58 17.03
N ARG A 263 -13.97 36.28 16.73
CA ARG A 263 -13.71 35.78 15.39
C ARG A 263 -14.86 36.15 14.46
N LYS A 264 -14.53 36.74 13.33
CA LYS A 264 -15.46 37.06 12.27
C LYS A 264 -15.15 36.17 11.07
N ASP A 265 -16.03 35.24 10.80
CA ASP A 265 -15.91 34.42 9.60
C ASP A 265 -16.40 35.24 8.41
N MET A 266 -15.53 35.37 7.41
CA MET A 266 -15.81 36.09 6.15
C MET A 266 -16.22 35.11 5.08
N GLU A 267 -16.82 35.62 3.98
CA GLU A 267 -17.20 34.78 2.86
C GLU A 267 -15.99 34.22 2.13
N ASP A 268 -16.16 33.06 1.49
CA ASP A 268 -15.14 32.39 0.71
C ASP A 268 -14.67 33.27 -0.48
N ARG A 269 -13.35 33.29 -0.70
CA ARG A 269 -12.75 33.97 -1.85
C ARG A 269 -12.26 32.93 -2.84
N VAL A 270 -12.75 32.95 -4.07
CA VAL A 270 -12.40 32.03 -5.15
C VAL A 270 -11.39 32.68 -6.09
N TYR A 271 -10.27 32.00 -6.36
CA TYR A 271 -9.19 32.46 -7.24
C TYR A 271 -9.04 31.58 -8.46
N LYS A 272 -8.62 32.15 -9.60
CA LYS A 272 -8.39 31.40 -10.84
C LYS A 272 -7.14 30.52 -10.80
N THR A 273 -6.13 30.93 -10.06
CA THR A 273 -4.84 30.22 -9.97
C THR A 273 -4.40 30.06 -8.52
N ALA A 274 -3.61 29.00 -8.25
CA ALA A 274 -3.01 28.78 -6.94
C ALA A 274 -2.06 29.92 -6.54
N ARG A 275 -1.38 30.55 -7.52
CA ARG A 275 -0.48 31.70 -7.28
C ARG A 275 -1.24 32.92 -6.75
N GLU A 276 -2.38 33.25 -7.36
CA GLU A 276 -3.24 34.35 -6.88
C GLU A 276 -3.77 34.08 -5.48
N LYS A 277 -4.19 32.80 -5.21
CA LYS A 277 -4.62 32.38 -3.87
C LYS A 277 -3.52 32.62 -2.83
N TYR A 278 -2.30 32.16 -3.10
CA TYR A 278 -1.19 32.32 -2.14
C TYR A 278 -0.79 33.78 -1.95
N ALA A 279 -0.78 34.61 -3.01
CA ALA A 279 -0.56 36.03 -2.88
C ALA A 279 -1.60 36.68 -1.97
N ALA A 280 -2.87 36.40 -2.19
CA ALA A 280 -3.95 36.92 -1.36
C ALA A 280 -3.90 36.43 0.10
N VAL A 281 -3.39 35.23 0.37
CA VAL A 281 -3.18 34.75 1.75
C VAL A 281 -2.07 35.55 2.42
N ILE A 282 -1.01 35.88 1.71
CA ILE A 282 0.09 36.69 2.25
C ILE A 282 -0.42 38.08 2.58
N ASP A 283 -1.12 38.74 1.64
CA ASP A 283 -1.69 40.07 1.82
C ASP A 283 -2.71 40.14 2.99
N GLU A 284 -3.37 39.02 3.32
CA GLU A 284 -4.34 38.95 4.43
C GLU A 284 -3.64 38.78 5.80
N VAL A 285 -2.42 38.21 5.81
CA VAL A 285 -1.64 37.97 7.04
C VAL A 285 -0.83 39.21 7.43
N GLU A 286 -0.37 40.05 6.48
CA GLU A 286 0.32 41.29 6.73
C GLU A 286 -0.65 42.40 7.22
#